data_7f7e1288e1e3df16693e049416fc91da
#
_entry.id   7f7e1288e1e3df16693e049416fc91da
#
_cell.length_a   1.000
_cell.length_b   1.000
_cell.length_c   1.000
_cell.angle_alpha   90.00
_cell.angle_beta   90.00
_cell.angle_gamma   90.00
#
_symmetry.space_group_name_H-M   'P 1'
#
loop_
_entity.id
_entity.type
_entity.pdbx_description
1 polymer ?
#
loop_
_entity_poly.entity_id
_entity_poly.type
_entity_poly.pdbx_seq_one_letter_code
_entity_poly.pdbx_strand_id
1 'polypeptide(L)'
;MTLTLEPSEFTPVLEARFKEIQANAQIKGFRKGKVPMELVRRLMGKEVEADTIEFLANKFFSEVAEEKKLKIVGKAHLRHFEYAPDQTLKIYVQYEVQPEFELKPYDDYTFTKINYQVTDADVEAEVKTLLAQHGAWVSKDGEAEDEDLVIADMQKLDSTGMAIIGGRYEHQEFFLSELADESTLKKALLGVKVGDERNVDVELRKDDGTVEQTRFRISVKEVKRLDLPELTDELAKEFSDGRCATPDALREDIRQTLERYYEEKSEEDLLEDIAQRFVKDNAIEVPSAMIRSFETLLVDNARQRMGGSFPRGFSEEAFRREIRPSAELQARWMLIRYKLAEMHNLKVEEDDIRAEAEKEAKENGLDFNQLLQAYMSDQVREYVVDRILRQKVYDVIKSKVKINTETKPISRRRLRLQP
;
A
#
# COMPACT_ATOMS: atom_id res chain seq x y z
N MET A 1 10.18 -32.56 -0.54
CA MET A 1 9.66 -33.88 -0.05
C MET A 1 9.58 -34.81 -1.22
N THR A 2 9.88 -36.08 -0.99
CA THR A 2 9.68 -37.14 -2.00
C THR A 2 8.54 -38.01 -1.50
N LEU A 3 7.50 -38.13 -2.32
CA LEU A 3 6.40 -39.08 -2.10
C LEU A 3 6.68 -40.32 -2.96
N THR A 4 6.53 -41.51 -2.39
CA THR A 4 6.75 -42.77 -3.08
C THR A 4 5.46 -43.58 -2.99
N LEU A 5 4.89 -43.91 -4.16
CA LEU A 5 3.63 -44.62 -4.29
C LEU A 5 3.90 -46.01 -4.95
N GLU A 6 3.35 -47.05 -4.36
CA GLU A 6 3.41 -48.37 -4.94
C GLU A 6 2.42 -48.50 -6.14
N PRO A 7 2.68 -49.40 -7.10
CA PRO A 7 1.80 -49.59 -8.24
C PRO A 7 0.32 -49.85 -7.85
N SER A 8 0.09 -50.50 -6.72
CA SER A 8 -1.23 -50.79 -6.16
C SER A 8 -2.01 -49.51 -5.77
N GLU A 9 -1.31 -48.43 -5.47
CA GLU A 9 -1.91 -47.16 -5.02
C GLU A 9 -2.25 -46.21 -6.19
N PHE A 10 -1.42 -46.15 -7.23
CA PHE A 10 -1.64 -45.21 -8.31
C PHE A 10 -2.27 -45.83 -9.56
N THR A 11 -2.03 -47.10 -9.88
CA THR A 11 -2.55 -47.75 -11.09
C THR A 11 -4.08 -47.73 -11.15
N PRO A 12 -4.84 -48.03 -10.07
CA PRO A 12 -6.30 -47.98 -10.08
C PRO A 12 -6.83 -46.58 -10.38
N VAL A 13 -6.16 -45.52 -9.88
CA VAL A 13 -6.54 -44.14 -10.12
C VAL A 13 -6.30 -43.73 -11.57
N LEU A 14 -5.15 -44.12 -12.12
CA LEU A 14 -4.80 -43.88 -13.52
C LEU A 14 -5.78 -44.59 -14.47
N GLU A 15 -6.11 -45.85 -14.21
CA GLU A 15 -7.08 -46.64 -15.00
C GLU A 15 -8.48 -45.99 -14.94
N ALA A 16 -8.90 -45.52 -13.77
CA ALA A 16 -10.19 -44.85 -13.63
C ALA A 16 -10.22 -43.56 -14.46
N ARG A 17 -9.14 -42.77 -14.48
CA ARG A 17 -9.02 -41.57 -15.30
C ARG A 17 -9.06 -41.87 -16.81
N PHE A 18 -8.37 -42.91 -17.26
CA PHE A 18 -8.44 -43.32 -18.66
C PHE A 18 -9.85 -43.74 -19.06
N LYS A 19 -10.60 -44.46 -18.19
CA LYS A 19 -12.00 -44.81 -18.45
C LYS A 19 -12.93 -43.59 -18.53
N GLU A 20 -12.72 -42.60 -17.66
CA GLU A 20 -13.45 -41.34 -17.66
C GLU A 20 -13.24 -40.57 -18.96
N ILE A 21 -12.01 -40.48 -19.40
CA ILE A 21 -11.64 -39.81 -20.65
C ILE A 21 -12.17 -40.58 -21.85
N GLN A 22 -12.08 -41.93 -21.88
CA GLN A 22 -12.64 -42.73 -22.92
C GLN A 22 -14.16 -42.48 -23.08
N ALA A 23 -14.91 -42.39 -21.96
CA ALA A 23 -16.33 -42.14 -21.98
C ALA A 23 -16.69 -40.75 -22.57
N ASN A 24 -15.80 -39.77 -22.45
CA ASN A 24 -16.03 -38.40 -22.92
C ASN A 24 -15.32 -38.05 -24.23
N ALA A 25 -14.34 -38.86 -24.65
CA ALA A 25 -13.52 -38.58 -25.84
C ALA A 25 -14.37 -38.48 -27.14
N GLN A 26 -14.09 -37.41 -27.88
CA GLN A 26 -14.65 -37.19 -29.21
C GLN A 26 -13.49 -37.23 -30.23
N ILE A 27 -13.29 -38.38 -30.82
CA ILE A 27 -12.26 -38.61 -31.84
C ILE A 27 -12.91 -38.85 -33.19
N LYS A 28 -12.43 -38.17 -34.22
CA LYS A 28 -12.97 -38.32 -35.60
C LYS A 28 -12.94 -39.77 -36.04
N GLY A 29 -14.08 -40.30 -36.44
CA GLY A 29 -14.26 -41.69 -36.83
C GLY A 29 -14.82 -42.63 -35.74
N PHE A 30 -15.02 -42.13 -34.54
CA PHE A 30 -15.58 -42.92 -33.43
C PHE A 30 -16.76 -42.22 -32.79
N ARG A 31 -17.77 -43.01 -32.35
CA ARG A 31 -18.86 -42.49 -31.53
C ARG A 31 -18.35 -42.21 -30.10
N LYS A 32 -18.85 -41.14 -29.45
CA LYS A 32 -18.58 -40.79 -28.06
C LYS A 32 -18.68 -42.04 -27.16
N GLY A 33 -17.66 -42.28 -26.34
CA GLY A 33 -17.60 -43.42 -25.42
C GLY A 33 -17.28 -44.79 -26.06
N LYS A 34 -17.03 -44.86 -27.41
CA LYS A 34 -16.71 -46.09 -28.12
C LYS A 34 -15.29 -46.06 -28.75
N VAL A 35 -14.45 -45.15 -28.31
CA VAL A 35 -13.04 -45.09 -28.72
C VAL A 35 -12.28 -46.25 -28.08
N PRO A 36 -11.49 -47.03 -28.84
CA PRO A 36 -10.63 -48.09 -28.27
C PRO A 36 -9.64 -47.48 -27.22
N MET A 37 -9.47 -48.16 -26.08
CA MET A 37 -8.60 -47.70 -24.98
C MET A 37 -7.15 -47.48 -25.43
N GLU A 38 -6.63 -48.39 -26.29
CA GLU A 38 -5.28 -48.26 -26.85
C GLU A 38 -5.08 -46.95 -27.62
N LEU A 39 -6.11 -46.50 -28.36
CA LEU A 39 -6.09 -45.24 -29.10
C LEU A 39 -6.12 -44.05 -28.14
N VAL A 40 -6.93 -44.11 -27.06
CA VAL A 40 -6.95 -43.08 -26.00
C VAL A 40 -5.58 -42.96 -25.35
N ARG A 41 -4.98 -44.10 -24.93
CA ARG A 41 -3.65 -44.12 -24.33
C ARG A 41 -2.57 -43.56 -25.29
N ARG A 42 -2.64 -43.90 -26.58
CA ARG A 42 -1.68 -43.41 -27.57
C ARG A 42 -1.77 -41.91 -27.82
N LEU A 43 -3.02 -41.34 -27.85
CA LEU A 43 -3.25 -39.95 -28.21
C LEU A 43 -3.17 -39.03 -26.99
N MET A 44 -3.64 -39.49 -25.84
CA MET A 44 -3.81 -38.64 -24.64
C MET A 44 -3.04 -39.19 -23.42
N GLY A 45 -2.30 -40.30 -23.57
CA GLY A 45 -1.69 -41.00 -22.45
C GLY A 45 -0.80 -40.12 -21.61
N LYS A 46 0.13 -39.39 -22.23
CA LYS A 46 1.07 -38.52 -21.51
C LYS A 46 0.39 -37.40 -20.72
N GLU A 47 -0.68 -36.82 -21.29
CA GLU A 47 -1.47 -35.76 -20.61
C GLU A 47 -2.22 -36.33 -19.41
N VAL A 48 -2.92 -37.46 -19.62
CA VAL A 48 -3.67 -38.16 -18.55
C VAL A 48 -2.75 -38.61 -17.42
N GLU A 49 -1.58 -39.12 -17.76
CA GLU A 49 -0.57 -39.52 -16.77
C GLU A 49 -0.10 -38.32 -15.97
N ALA A 50 0.27 -37.21 -16.63
CA ALA A 50 0.72 -35.98 -15.97
C ALA A 50 -0.36 -35.41 -15.04
N ASP A 51 -1.60 -35.26 -15.50
CA ASP A 51 -2.71 -34.75 -14.71
C ASP A 51 -3.03 -35.66 -13.52
N THR A 52 -2.95 -36.99 -13.72
CA THR A 52 -3.20 -37.94 -12.64
C THR A 52 -2.08 -37.90 -11.60
N ILE A 53 -0.83 -37.77 -12.02
CA ILE A 53 0.32 -37.64 -11.12
C ILE A 53 0.22 -36.33 -10.33
N GLU A 54 -0.19 -35.23 -10.96
CA GLU A 54 -0.40 -33.96 -10.26
C GLU A 54 -1.53 -34.06 -9.22
N PHE A 55 -2.63 -34.71 -9.57
CA PHE A 55 -3.72 -34.97 -8.63
C PHE A 55 -3.25 -35.81 -7.43
N LEU A 56 -2.52 -36.90 -7.68
CA LEU A 56 -1.96 -37.76 -6.63
C LEU A 56 -0.95 -37.01 -5.76
N ALA A 57 -0.08 -36.19 -6.40
CA ALA A 57 0.87 -35.35 -5.68
C ALA A 57 0.17 -34.42 -4.68
N ASN A 58 -0.87 -33.72 -5.12
CA ASN A 58 -1.63 -32.82 -4.25
C ASN A 58 -2.34 -33.57 -3.12
N LYS A 59 -2.98 -34.71 -3.43
CA LYS A 59 -3.69 -35.51 -2.45
C LYS A 59 -2.75 -36.05 -1.36
N PHE A 60 -1.73 -36.80 -1.73
CA PHE A 60 -0.82 -37.42 -0.76
C PHE A 60 0.07 -36.37 -0.05
N PHE A 61 0.41 -35.29 -0.71
CA PHE A 61 1.11 -34.19 -0.04
C PHE A 61 0.25 -33.58 1.07
N SER A 62 -1.04 -33.33 0.82
CA SER A 62 -1.96 -32.80 1.85
C SER A 62 -2.09 -33.74 3.04
N GLU A 63 -2.24 -35.07 2.80
CA GLU A 63 -2.32 -36.08 3.85
C GLU A 63 -1.04 -36.10 4.73
N VAL A 64 0.14 -36.11 4.10
CA VAL A 64 1.43 -36.09 4.81
C VAL A 64 1.67 -34.77 5.53
N ALA A 65 1.24 -33.65 4.95
CA ALA A 65 1.37 -32.32 5.56
C ALA A 65 0.53 -32.22 6.83
N GLU A 66 -0.68 -32.77 6.82
CA GLU A 66 -1.58 -32.84 7.98
C GLU A 66 -1.03 -33.75 9.06
N GLU A 67 -0.60 -34.98 8.69
CA GLU A 67 0.01 -35.93 9.62
C GLU A 67 1.22 -35.33 10.33
N LYS A 68 2.11 -34.68 9.58
CA LYS A 68 3.32 -34.05 10.11
C LYS A 68 3.09 -32.65 10.69
N LYS A 69 1.85 -32.14 10.68
CA LYS A 69 1.47 -30.82 11.17
C LYS A 69 2.36 -29.69 10.57
N LEU A 70 2.68 -29.82 9.28
CA LEU A 70 3.52 -28.85 8.60
C LEU A 70 2.77 -27.52 8.42
N LYS A 71 3.33 -26.43 8.93
CA LYS A 71 2.82 -25.08 8.70
C LYS A 71 3.25 -24.61 7.31
N ILE A 72 2.54 -25.05 6.26
CA ILE A 72 2.88 -24.76 4.86
C ILE A 72 2.56 -23.31 4.55
N VAL A 73 3.45 -22.67 3.80
CA VAL A 73 3.31 -21.31 3.31
C VAL A 73 3.24 -21.32 1.78
N GLY A 74 2.17 -20.75 1.24
CA GLY A 74 1.94 -20.71 -0.20
C GLY A 74 1.53 -22.08 -0.77
N LYS A 75 1.75 -22.25 -2.07
CA LYS A 75 1.41 -23.48 -2.78
C LYS A 75 2.61 -24.43 -2.84
N ALA A 76 2.35 -25.71 -2.65
CA ALA A 76 3.32 -26.74 -2.98
C ALA A 76 3.41 -26.90 -4.52
N HIS A 77 4.58 -27.16 -5.02
CA HIS A 77 4.84 -27.31 -6.46
C HIS A 77 5.42 -28.67 -6.76
N LEU A 78 4.79 -29.40 -7.70
CA LEU A 78 5.39 -30.58 -8.32
C LEU A 78 6.61 -30.15 -9.14
N ARG A 79 7.81 -30.59 -8.75
CA ARG A 79 9.05 -30.27 -9.46
C ARG A 79 9.40 -31.26 -10.52
N HIS A 80 9.27 -32.54 -10.16
CA HIS A 80 9.67 -33.64 -11.02
C HIS A 80 8.96 -34.92 -10.55
N PHE A 81 8.78 -35.89 -11.42
CA PHE A 81 8.33 -37.23 -11.07
C PHE A 81 9.09 -38.26 -11.92
N GLU A 82 9.28 -39.44 -11.31
CA GLU A 82 9.83 -40.60 -11.98
C GLU A 82 8.72 -41.66 -12.04
N TYR A 83 8.32 -41.97 -13.26
CA TYR A 83 7.26 -42.93 -13.53
C TYR A 83 7.70 -43.94 -14.58
N ALA A 84 7.51 -45.22 -14.28
CA ALA A 84 7.59 -46.31 -15.23
C ALA A 84 6.46 -47.28 -14.95
N PRO A 85 5.84 -47.90 -15.98
CA PRO A 85 4.81 -48.89 -15.80
C PRO A 85 5.32 -50.02 -14.87
N ASP A 86 4.47 -50.50 -13.95
CA ASP A 86 4.75 -51.54 -13.00
C ASP A 86 5.91 -51.30 -12.01
N GLN A 87 6.35 -50.04 -11.90
CA GLN A 87 7.35 -49.61 -10.92
C GLN A 87 6.75 -48.57 -9.96
N THR A 88 7.45 -48.32 -8.86
CA THR A 88 7.10 -47.30 -7.89
C THR A 88 7.10 -45.89 -8.55
N LEU A 89 6.04 -45.13 -8.30
CA LEU A 89 5.98 -43.73 -8.69
C LEU A 89 6.64 -42.85 -7.63
N LYS A 90 7.67 -42.11 -8.00
CA LYS A 90 8.30 -41.13 -7.12
C LYS A 90 7.93 -39.70 -7.57
N ILE A 91 7.39 -38.93 -6.64
CA ILE A 91 6.95 -37.56 -6.87
C ILE A 91 7.77 -36.62 -5.99
N TYR A 92 8.42 -35.63 -6.60
CA TYR A 92 9.23 -34.63 -5.90
C TYR A 92 8.44 -33.32 -5.74
N VAL A 93 8.00 -33.05 -4.52
CA VAL A 93 7.22 -31.86 -4.17
C VAL A 93 8.11 -30.85 -3.46
N GLN A 94 8.14 -29.64 -3.98
CA GLN A 94 8.77 -28.50 -3.32
C GLN A 94 7.70 -27.67 -2.64
N TYR A 95 7.93 -27.31 -1.38
CA TYR A 95 7.06 -26.49 -0.57
C TYR A 95 7.89 -25.64 0.38
N GLU A 96 7.31 -24.56 0.86
CA GLU A 96 7.89 -23.70 1.89
C GLU A 96 7.11 -23.89 3.18
N VAL A 97 7.80 -23.83 4.32
CA VAL A 97 7.19 -23.92 5.65
C VAL A 97 7.46 -22.65 6.43
N GLN A 98 6.58 -22.36 7.38
CA GLN A 98 6.83 -21.29 8.33
C GLN A 98 8.10 -21.64 9.14
N PRO A 99 9.07 -20.72 9.24
CA PRO A 99 10.29 -20.96 9.98
C PRO A 99 10.02 -21.08 11.48
N GLU A 100 10.74 -21.96 12.14
CA GLU A 100 10.80 -22.01 13.60
C GLU A 100 11.93 -21.07 14.07
N PHE A 101 11.63 -20.20 15.01
CA PHE A 101 12.59 -19.26 15.57
C PHE A 101 12.23 -18.90 17.01
N GLU A 102 13.21 -18.39 17.73
CA GLU A 102 13.03 -17.81 19.05
C GLU A 102 13.14 -16.30 18.97
N LEU A 103 12.27 -15.60 19.70
CA LEU A 103 12.33 -14.15 19.81
C LEU A 103 13.36 -13.74 20.87
N LYS A 104 14.13 -12.71 20.56
CA LYS A 104 14.99 -12.07 21.56
C LYS A 104 14.14 -11.41 22.66
N PRO A 105 14.62 -11.36 23.89
CA PRO A 105 13.98 -10.60 24.96
C PRO A 105 13.78 -9.13 24.54
N TYR A 106 12.64 -8.55 24.88
CA TYR A 106 12.25 -7.20 24.46
C TYR A 106 11.74 -6.31 25.60
N ASP A 107 11.74 -6.81 26.84
CA ASP A 107 11.27 -6.07 27.99
C ASP A 107 12.06 -4.76 28.26
N ASP A 108 13.32 -4.72 27.79
CA ASP A 108 14.19 -3.54 27.90
C ASP A 108 14.04 -2.54 26.73
N TYR A 109 13.12 -2.80 25.80
CA TYR A 109 12.91 -1.87 24.67
C TYR A 109 12.31 -0.58 25.15
N THR A 110 12.78 0.50 24.53
CA THR A 110 12.27 1.85 24.78
C THR A 110 11.86 2.47 23.45
N PHE A 111 10.64 2.96 23.39
CA PHE A 111 10.07 3.66 22.24
C PHE A 111 9.67 5.08 22.61
N THR A 112 9.47 5.93 21.61
CA THR A 112 9.04 7.31 21.83
C THR A 112 7.74 7.54 21.05
N LYS A 113 6.64 7.78 21.77
CA LYS A 113 5.39 8.24 21.17
C LYS A 113 5.45 9.75 20.97
N ILE A 114 5.23 10.23 19.75
CA ILE A 114 5.19 11.65 19.44
C ILE A 114 3.77 12.16 19.75
N ASN A 115 3.65 13.06 20.69
CA ASN A 115 2.40 13.77 20.95
C ASN A 115 2.40 15.08 20.15
N TYR A 116 1.62 15.14 19.07
CA TYR A 116 1.53 16.31 18.23
C TYR A 116 0.62 17.36 18.87
N GLN A 117 1.15 18.56 19.05
CA GLN A 117 0.40 19.67 19.61
C GLN A 117 -0.24 20.50 18.50
N VAL A 118 -1.57 20.51 18.44
CA VAL A 118 -2.36 21.37 17.56
C VAL A 118 -2.49 22.75 18.23
N THR A 119 -2.13 23.80 17.48
CA THR A 119 -2.19 25.19 17.94
C THR A 119 -3.31 25.96 17.21
N ASP A 120 -3.68 27.14 17.74
CA ASP A 120 -4.63 28.04 17.07
C ASP A 120 -4.13 28.43 15.66
N ALA A 121 -2.80 28.60 15.51
CA ALA A 121 -2.21 28.92 14.22
C ALA A 121 -2.38 27.78 13.19
N ASP A 122 -2.46 26.54 13.64
CA ASP A 122 -2.68 25.40 12.75
C ASP A 122 -4.15 25.34 12.33
N VAL A 123 -5.07 25.64 13.23
CA VAL A 123 -6.51 25.73 12.92
C VAL A 123 -6.77 26.87 11.92
N GLU A 124 -6.17 28.05 12.14
CA GLU A 124 -6.34 29.18 11.22
C GLU A 124 -5.70 28.91 9.84
N ALA A 125 -4.64 28.10 9.77
CA ALA A 125 -4.07 27.65 8.50
C ALA A 125 -5.03 26.76 7.70
N GLU A 126 -5.76 25.86 8.39
CA GLU A 126 -6.79 25.03 7.73
C GLU A 126 -8.00 25.87 7.31
N VAL A 127 -8.45 26.83 8.15
CA VAL A 127 -9.49 27.78 7.77
C VAL A 127 -9.09 28.56 6.52
N LYS A 128 -7.83 29.04 6.45
CA LYS A 128 -7.29 29.73 5.29
C LYS A 128 -7.30 28.83 4.05
N THR A 129 -7.00 27.54 4.20
CA THR A 129 -7.06 26.56 3.10
C THR A 129 -8.49 26.39 2.57
N LEU A 130 -9.48 26.36 3.45
CA LEU A 130 -10.89 26.28 3.04
C LEU A 130 -11.33 27.55 2.34
N LEU A 131 -11.00 28.74 2.90
CA LEU A 131 -11.31 30.02 2.29
C LEU A 131 -10.66 30.24 0.93
N ALA A 132 -9.48 29.64 0.71
CA ALA A 132 -8.77 29.72 -0.57
C ALA A 132 -9.58 29.16 -1.75
N GLN A 133 -10.49 28.20 -1.49
CA GLN A 133 -11.39 27.66 -2.51
C GLN A 133 -12.40 28.69 -3.05
N HIS A 134 -12.70 29.71 -2.24
CA HIS A 134 -13.60 30.82 -2.58
C HIS A 134 -12.83 32.13 -2.82
N GLY A 135 -11.51 32.07 -2.77
CA GLY A 135 -10.64 33.23 -2.98
C GLY A 135 -10.57 33.65 -4.44
N ALA A 136 -10.26 34.91 -4.68
CA ALA A 136 -10.04 35.48 -6.00
C ALA A 136 -8.61 35.97 -6.14
N TRP A 137 -7.97 35.68 -7.28
CA TRP A 137 -6.65 36.22 -7.59
C TRP A 137 -6.77 37.65 -8.07
N VAL A 138 -6.31 38.60 -7.25
CA VAL A 138 -6.32 40.02 -7.55
C VAL A 138 -4.91 40.53 -7.81
N SER A 139 -4.77 41.50 -8.73
CA SER A 139 -3.49 42.14 -9.03
C SER A 139 -2.92 42.79 -7.77
N LYS A 140 -1.63 42.59 -7.53
CA LYS A 140 -0.89 43.15 -6.40
C LYS A 140 0.14 44.16 -6.91
N ASP A 141 0.05 45.40 -6.41
CA ASP A 141 1.09 46.40 -6.61
C ASP A 141 2.14 46.19 -5.50
N GLY A 142 3.32 45.69 -5.83
CA GLY A 142 4.37 45.47 -4.86
C GLY A 142 5.25 44.25 -5.15
N GLU A 143 6.01 43.85 -4.14
CA GLU A 143 6.91 42.70 -4.22
C GLU A 143 6.13 41.39 -4.05
N ALA A 144 6.52 40.37 -4.82
CA ALA A 144 5.95 39.04 -4.71
C ALA A 144 6.38 38.37 -3.41
N GLU A 145 5.41 37.89 -2.65
CA GLU A 145 5.58 37.12 -1.38
C GLU A 145 5.35 35.62 -1.59
N ASP A 146 5.62 34.82 -0.58
CA ASP A 146 5.61 33.34 -0.68
C ASP A 146 4.24 32.75 -1.09
N GLU A 147 3.14 33.46 -0.82
CA GLU A 147 1.78 32.99 -1.14
C GLU A 147 1.22 33.60 -2.44
N ASP A 148 2.02 34.41 -3.15
CA ASP A 148 1.58 35.07 -4.35
C ASP A 148 1.72 34.20 -5.60
N LEU A 149 0.94 34.53 -6.62
CA LEU A 149 1.03 34.02 -7.98
C LEU A 149 1.80 35.01 -8.84
N VAL A 150 2.90 34.56 -9.43
CA VAL A 150 3.67 35.34 -10.41
C VAL A 150 3.37 34.81 -11.80
N ILE A 151 2.90 35.69 -12.69
CA ILE A 151 2.71 35.42 -14.12
C ILE A 151 3.87 36.04 -14.87
N ALA A 152 4.62 35.25 -15.63
CA ALA A 152 5.81 35.71 -16.31
C ALA A 152 6.00 35.02 -17.66
N ASP A 153 6.72 35.68 -18.56
CA ASP A 153 7.26 35.07 -19.77
C ASP A 153 8.63 34.47 -19.45
N MET A 154 8.89 33.29 -19.97
CA MET A 154 10.19 32.62 -19.88
C MET A 154 10.84 32.54 -21.26
N GLN A 155 12.08 32.94 -21.38
CA GLN A 155 12.88 32.83 -22.59
C GLN A 155 14.12 31.96 -22.30
N LYS A 156 14.24 30.82 -22.99
CA LYS A 156 15.43 29.95 -22.92
C LYS A 156 16.64 30.67 -23.49
N LEU A 157 17.76 30.63 -22.75
CA LEU A 157 19.03 31.23 -23.14
C LEU A 157 20.06 30.15 -23.47
N ASP A 158 20.98 30.47 -24.37
CA ASP A 158 22.16 29.65 -24.63
C ASP A 158 23.27 29.90 -23.58
N SER A 159 24.41 29.21 -23.71
CA SER A 159 25.56 29.36 -22.81
C SER A 159 26.19 30.75 -22.83
N THR A 160 25.91 31.57 -23.85
CA THR A 160 26.39 32.95 -23.96
C THR A 160 25.39 33.97 -23.43
N GLY A 161 24.17 33.53 -23.02
CA GLY A 161 23.09 34.36 -22.54
C GLY A 161 22.19 34.92 -23.65
N MET A 162 22.34 34.47 -24.90
CA MET A 162 21.47 34.87 -26.02
C MET A 162 20.21 34.02 -26.06
N ALA A 163 19.11 34.63 -26.51
CA ALA A 163 17.81 34.01 -26.64
C ALA A 163 17.81 32.89 -27.70
N ILE A 164 17.38 31.70 -27.34
CA ILE A 164 17.19 30.61 -28.27
C ILE A 164 15.86 30.77 -29.01
N ILE A 165 15.90 30.75 -30.34
CA ILE A 165 14.70 30.88 -31.18
C ILE A 165 13.79 29.67 -30.92
N GLY A 166 12.49 29.93 -30.67
CA GLY A 166 11.50 28.88 -30.31
C GLY A 166 11.54 28.45 -28.85
N GLY A 167 12.42 29.04 -28.02
CA GLY A 167 12.50 28.75 -26.57
C GLY A 167 11.76 29.76 -25.70
N ARG A 168 10.65 30.35 -26.20
CA ARG A 168 9.82 31.29 -25.46
C ARG A 168 8.52 30.62 -25.00
N TYR A 169 8.23 30.81 -23.74
CA TYR A 169 7.02 30.32 -23.05
C TYR A 169 6.34 31.57 -22.46
N GLU A 170 5.17 31.90 -22.96
CA GLU A 170 4.43 33.07 -22.52
C GLU A 170 3.42 32.72 -21.44
N HIS A 171 3.11 33.67 -20.55
CA HIS A 171 2.07 33.57 -19.52
C HIS A 171 2.22 32.30 -18.63
N GLN A 172 3.45 32.00 -18.18
CA GLN A 172 3.66 30.94 -17.24
C GLN A 172 3.25 31.37 -15.83
N GLU A 173 2.48 30.54 -15.16
CA GLU A 173 1.97 30.78 -13.80
C GLU A 173 2.86 30.08 -12.79
N PHE A 174 3.31 30.84 -11.79
CA PHE A 174 4.16 30.33 -10.70
C PHE A 174 3.50 30.63 -9.38
N PHE A 175 2.88 29.61 -8.79
CA PHE A 175 2.40 29.63 -7.41
C PHE A 175 3.60 29.48 -6.48
N LEU A 176 4.06 30.59 -5.85
CA LEU A 176 5.32 30.60 -5.12
C LEU A 176 5.28 29.65 -3.91
N SER A 177 4.13 29.47 -3.28
CA SER A 177 3.93 28.53 -2.19
C SER A 177 4.11 27.05 -2.58
N GLU A 178 3.94 26.70 -3.86
CA GLU A 178 4.09 25.32 -4.37
C GLU A 178 5.53 25.00 -4.76
N LEU A 179 6.34 26.03 -5.01
CA LEU A 179 7.74 25.85 -5.35
C LEU A 179 8.55 25.45 -4.11
N ALA A 180 9.46 24.47 -4.28
CA ALA A 180 10.35 24.07 -3.20
C ALA A 180 11.21 25.26 -2.72
N ASP A 181 11.40 25.41 -1.41
CA ASP A 181 12.16 26.52 -0.82
C ASP A 181 13.61 26.59 -1.31
N GLU A 182 14.20 25.43 -1.59
CA GLU A 182 15.54 25.32 -2.13
C GLU A 182 15.63 25.65 -3.63
N SER A 183 14.49 25.73 -4.31
CA SER A 183 14.42 25.96 -5.74
C SER A 183 15.05 27.30 -6.13
N THR A 184 15.92 27.29 -7.14
CA THR A 184 16.51 28.50 -7.72
C THR A 184 15.42 29.42 -8.32
N LEU A 185 14.35 28.81 -8.85
CA LEU A 185 13.21 29.51 -9.41
C LEU A 185 12.46 30.30 -8.33
N LYS A 186 12.14 29.68 -7.19
CA LYS A 186 11.48 30.35 -6.07
C LYS A 186 12.31 31.51 -5.54
N LYS A 187 13.58 31.27 -5.28
CA LYS A 187 14.52 32.31 -4.80
C LYS A 187 14.62 33.51 -5.74
N ALA A 188 14.49 33.29 -7.04
CA ALA A 188 14.56 34.35 -8.02
C ALA A 188 13.24 35.11 -8.18
N LEU A 189 12.09 34.46 -7.91
CA LEU A 189 10.77 35.07 -8.03
C LEU A 189 10.28 35.72 -6.73
N LEU A 190 10.82 35.38 -5.58
CA LEU A 190 10.54 36.12 -4.35
C LEU A 190 11.07 37.55 -4.43
N GLY A 191 10.22 38.50 -4.05
CA GLY A 191 10.55 39.94 -4.05
C GLY A 191 10.55 40.62 -5.41
N VAL A 192 10.14 39.94 -6.50
CA VAL A 192 10.01 40.59 -7.82
C VAL A 192 8.78 41.47 -7.91
N LYS A 193 8.83 42.47 -8.81
CA LYS A 193 7.72 43.33 -9.16
C LYS A 193 7.36 43.18 -10.62
N VAL A 194 6.18 43.65 -10.99
CA VAL A 194 5.76 43.73 -12.39
C VAL A 194 6.80 44.52 -13.21
N GLY A 195 7.25 43.94 -14.31
CA GLY A 195 8.28 44.49 -15.19
C GLY A 195 9.71 44.06 -14.86
N ASP A 196 9.94 43.36 -13.75
CA ASP A 196 11.27 42.84 -13.41
C ASP A 196 11.70 41.74 -14.36
N GLU A 197 13.01 41.69 -14.61
CA GLU A 197 13.65 40.61 -15.36
C GLU A 197 14.67 39.89 -14.47
N ARG A 198 14.68 38.54 -14.49
CA ARG A 198 15.62 37.70 -13.77
C ARG A 198 16.14 36.60 -14.69
N ASN A 199 17.44 36.32 -14.57
CA ASN A 199 18.05 35.12 -15.18
C ASN A 199 18.14 34.03 -14.14
N VAL A 200 17.63 32.84 -14.43
CA VAL A 200 17.54 31.71 -13.50
C VAL A 200 17.99 30.44 -14.17
N ASP A 201 18.82 29.67 -13.49
CA ASP A 201 19.18 28.32 -13.92
C ASP A 201 18.16 27.35 -13.29
N VAL A 202 17.37 26.66 -14.13
CA VAL A 202 16.34 25.71 -13.72
C VAL A 202 16.75 24.30 -14.08
N GLU A 203 16.63 23.38 -13.15
CA GLU A 203 16.83 21.96 -13.39
C GLU A 203 15.58 21.35 -14.02
N LEU A 204 15.70 20.94 -15.28
CA LEU A 204 14.64 20.24 -15.99
C LEU A 204 14.96 18.74 -16.03
N ARG A 205 14.03 17.92 -15.52
CA ARG A 205 14.14 16.47 -15.65
C ARG A 205 13.51 16.04 -16.98
N LYS A 206 14.30 15.39 -17.82
CA LYS A 206 13.83 14.83 -19.10
C LYS A 206 13.11 13.50 -18.88
N ASP A 207 12.36 13.06 -19.88
CA ASP A 207 11.63 11.79 -19.89
C ASP A 207 12.55 10.56 -19.71
N ASP A 208 13.83 10.70 -20.06
CA ASP A 208 14.85 9.66 -19.85
C ASP A 208 15.45 9.63 -18.43
N GLY A 209 14.97 10.53 -17.54
CA GLY A 209 15.42 10.65 -16.15
C GLY A 209 16.69 11.50 -15.96
N THR A 210 17.30 12.02 -17.06
CA THR A 210 18.46 12.92 -16.96
C THR A 210 18.03 14.31 -16.52
N VAL A 211 18.87 14.96 -15.71
CA VAL A 211 18.66 16.36 -15.27
C VAL A 211 19.51 17.28 -16.15
N GLU A 212 18.85 18.22 -16.83
CA GLU A 212 19.52 19.25 -17.62
C GLU A 212 19.37 20.60 -16.92
N GLN A 213 20.49 21.28 -16.67
CA GLN A 213 20.43 22.68 -16.24
C GLN A 213 20.19 23.57 -17.45
N THR A 214 19.09 24.30 -17.41
CA THR A 214 18.70 25.21 -18.48
C THR A 214 18.55 26.61 -17.94
N ARG A 215 19.19 27.58 -18.59
CA ARG A 215 19.08 28.99 -18.23
C ARG A 215 17.89 29.64 -18.89
N PHE A 216 17.09 30.34 -18.10
CA PHE A 216 15.95 31.13 -18.55
C PHE A 216 16.09 32.59 -18.14
N ARG A 217 15.62 33.48 -19.01
CA ARG A 217 15.26 34.86 -18.64
C ARG A 217 13.77 34.85 -18.37
N ILE A 218 13.40 35.31 -17.18
CA ILE A 218 12.02 35.45 -16.73
C ILE A 218 11.68 36.92 -16.71
N SER A 219 10.61 37.29 -17.41
CA SER A 219 10.09 38.67 -17.45
C SER A 219 8.71 38.69 -16.78
N VAL A 220 8.62 39.33 -15.62
CA VAL A 220 7.40 39.34 -14.79
C VAL A 220 6.34 40.23 -15.43
N LYS A 221 5.15 39.68 -15.66
CA LYS A 221 4.01 40.39 -16.27
C LYS A 221 3.00 40.82 -15.22
N GLU A 222 2.68 39.95 -14.31
CA GLU A 222 1.71 40.21 -13.24
C GLU A 222 2.21 39.56 -11.94
N VAL A 223 1.88 40.22 -10.84
CA VAL A 223 1.93 39.62 -9.48
C VAL A 223 0.51 39.67 -8.95
N LYS A 224 0.01 38.54 -8.51
CA LYS A 224 -1.34 38.42 -7.93
C LYS A 224 -1.27 37.87 -6.54
N ARG A 225 -2.08 38.39 -5.66
CA ARG A 225 -2.33 37.79 -4.34
C ARG A 225 -3.70 37.14 -4.33
N LEU A 226 -3.83 36.13 -3.52
CA LEU A 226 -5.12 35.51 -3.26
C LEU A 226 -5.87 36.35 -2.22
N ASP A 227 -6.97 36.98 -2.64
CA ASP A 227 -7.88 37.72 -1.77
C ASP A 227 -8.90 36.73 -1.19
N LEU A 228 -8.84 36.52 0.12
CA LEU A 228 -9.69 35.57 0.80
C LEU A 228 -10.95 36.26 1.29
N PRO A 229 -12.14 35.62 1.16
CA PRO A 229 -13.34 36.13 1.78
C PRO A 229 -13.26 36.05 3.30
N GLU A 230 -14.06 36.85 4.00
CA GLU A 230 -14.25 36.68 5.44
C GLU A 230 -15.03 35.41 5.72
N LEU A 231 -14.65 34.70 6.79
CA LEU A 231 -15.37 33.50 7.21
C LEU A 231 -16.72 33.88 7.83
N THR A 232 -17.80 33.70 7.08
CA THR A 232 -19.18 33.97 7.51
C THR A 232 -19.86 32.71 8.02
N ASP A 233 -21.07 32.87 8.63
CA ASP A 233 -21.91 31.74 9.05
C ASP A 233 -22.32 30.87 7.85
N GLU A 234 -22.55 31.46 6.68
CA GLU A 234 -22.88 30.74 5.45
C GLU A 234 -21.72 29.86 5.01
N LEU A 235 -20.49 30.41 4.96
CA LEU A 235 -19.29 29.63 4.59
C LEU A 235 -18.98 28.55 5.64
N ALA A 236 -19.18 28.85 6.93
CA ALA A 236 -19.02 27.83 7.98
C ALA A 236 -19.94 26.62 7.79
N LYS A 237 -21.20 26.86 7.41
CA LYS A 237 -22.17 25.81 7.08
C LYS A 237 -21.77 25.04 5.82
N GLU A 238 -21.34 25.75 4.79
CA GLU A 238 -20.92 25.15 3.53
C GLU A 238 -19.72 24.21 3.72
N PHE A 239 -18.65 24.69 4.36
CA PHE A 239 -17.43 23.90 4.60
C PHE A 239 -17.63 22.69 5.54
N SER A 240 -18.68 22.71 6.36
CA SER A 240 -19.00 21.62 7.28
C SER A 240 -20.19 20.77 6.85
N ASP A 241 -20.70 20.89 5.64
CA ASP A 241 -21.93 20.24 5.18
C ASP A 241 -23.10 20.46 6.16
N GLY A 242 -23.22 21.68 6.68
CA GLY A 242 -24.29 22.09 7.60
C GLY A 242 -24.08 21.73 9.08
N ARG A 243 -22.97 21.10 9.46
CA ARG A 243 -22.70 20.71 10.86
C ARG A 243 -22.35 21.89 11.75
N CYS A 244 -21.65 22.89 11.24
CA CYS A 244 -21.20 24.06 11.97
C CYS A 244 -22.00 25.28 11.57
N ALA A 245 -22.70 25.91 12.52
CA ALA A 245 -23.56 27.06 12.26
C ALA A 245 -22.80 28.41 12.29
N THR A 246 -21.61 28.45 12.86
CA THR A 246 -20.81 29.66 13.07
C THR A 246 -19.32 29.43 12.79
N PRO A 247 -18.53 30.51 12.50
CA PRO A 247 -17.09 30.43 12.37
C PRO A 247 -16.38 29.77 13.55
N ASP A 248 -16.79 30.04 14.77
CA ASP A 248 -16.15 29.45 15.95
C ASP A 248 -16.46 27.96 16.09
N ALA A 249 -17.68 27.55 15.73
CA ALA A 249 -18.02 26.12 15.68
C ALA A 249 -17.19 25.36 14.61
N LEU A 250 -16.93 26.00 13.45
CA LEU A 250 -16.07 25.43 12.42
C LEU A 250 -14.61 25.29 12.90
N ARG A 251 -14.08 26.32 13.58
CA ARG A 251 -12.71 26.27 14.14
C ARG A 251 -12.56 25.14 15.14
N GLU A 252 -13.56 24.94 15.99
CA GLU A 252 -13.55 23.84 16.96
C GLU A 252 -13.66 22.48 16.30
N ASP A 253 -14.50 22.30 15.28
CA ASP A 253 -14.61 21.07 14.49
C ASP A 253 -13.27 20.73 13.76
N ILE A 254 -12.62 21.75 13.19
CA ILE A 254 -11.29 21.62 12.58
C ILE A 254 -10.25 21.20 13.64
N ARG A 255 -10.24 21.84 14.81
CA ARG A 255 -9.34 21.50 15.91
C ARG A 255 -9.46 20.04 16.29
N GLN A 256 -10.68 19.58 16.56
CA GLN A 256 -10.97 18.20 16.96
C GLN A 256 -10.59 17.21 15.85
N THR A 257 -10.78 17.59 14.60
CA THR A 257 -10.39 16.76 13.44
C THR A 257 -8.87 16.64 13.33
N LEU A 258 -8.13 17.75 13.52
CA LEU A 258 -6.67 17.74 13.52
C LEU A 258 -6.12 16.94 14.71
N GLU A 259 -6.64 17.13 15.92
CA GLU A 259 -6.22 16.40 17.12
C GLU A 259 -6.40 14.90 16.94
N ARG A 260 -7.57 14.48 16.45
CA ARG A 260 -7.83 13.05 16.14
C ARG A 260 -6.88 12.50 15.09
N TYR A 261 -6.69 13.21 13.98
CA TYR A 261 -5.79 12.78 12.90
C TYR A 261 -4.36 12.61 13.42
N TYR A 262 -3.86 13.56 14.21
CA TYR A 262 -2.50 13.50 14.73
C TYR A 262 -2.33 12.49 15.88
N GLU A 263 -3.38 12.21 16.65
CA GLU A 263 -3.34 11.11 17.63
C GLU A 263 -3.29 9.75 16.92
N GLU A 264 -4.11 9.54 15.88
CA GLU A 264 -4.07 8.32 15.05
C GLU A 264 -2.69 8.16 14.39
N LYS A 265 -2.15 9.25 13.84
CA LYS A 265 -0.82 9.24 13.23
C LYS A 265 0.28 8.94 14.25
N SER A 266 0.21 9.52 15.42
CA SER A 266 1.16 9.26 16.52
C SER A 266 1.15 7.79 16.94
N GLU A 267 -0.03 7.20 17.02
CA GLU A 267 -0.19 5.78 17.32
C GLU A 267 0.36 4.90 16.19
N GLU A 268 0.06 5.23 14.93
CA GLU A 268 0.56 4.51 13.75
C GLU A 268 2.09 4.56 13.68
N ASP A 269 2.70 5.74 13.86
CA ASP A 269 4.15 5.93 13.89
C ASP A 269 4.80 5.06 15.00
N LEU A 270 4.19 5.02 16.20
CA LEU A 270 4.67 4.17 17.29
C LEU A 270 4.60 2.68 16.95
N LEU A 271 3.47 2.23 16.36
CA LEU A 271 3.31 0.82 15.96
C LEU A 271 4.30 0.42 14.86
N GLU A 272 4.60 1.35 13.95
CA GLU A 272 5.61 1.13 12.91
C GLU A 272 7.01 1.03 13.51
N ASP A 273 7.40 1.93 14.44
CA ASP A 273 8.68 1.87 15.15
C ASP A 273 8.85 0.55 15.92
N ILE A 274 7.78 0.09 16.59
CA ILE A 274 7.76 -1.22 17.27
C ILE A 274 8.06 -2.32 16.25
N ALA A 275 7.31 -2.37 15.15
CA ALA A 275 7.47 -3.41 14.13
C ALA A 275 8.89 -3.42 13.53
N GLN A 276 9.41 -2.24 13.17
CA GLN A 276 10.76 -2.09 12.61
C GLN A 276 11.83 -2.55 13.60
N ARG A 277 11.71 -2.21 14.88
CA ARG A 277 12.65 -2.63 15.92
C ARG A 277 12.65 -4.14 16.10
N PHE A 278 11.50 -4.77 16.22
CA PHE A 278 11.39 -6.23 16.33
C PHE A 278 11.97 -6.95 15.11
N VAL A 279 11.68 -6.46 13.90
CA VAL A 279 12.21 -7.01 12.65
C VAL A 279 13.73 -6.86 12.57
N LYS A 280 14.26 -5.71 12.97
CA LYS A 280 15.71 -5.45 12.99
C LYS A 280 16.47 -6.36 13.95
N ASP A 281 15.91 -6.59 15.13
CA ASP A 281 16.60 -7.35 16.18
C ASP A 281 16.44 -8.85 15.99
N ASN A 282 15.42 -9.32 15.25
CA ASN A 282 15.18 -10.73 14.97
C ASN A 282 15.37 -11.02 13.47
N ALA A 283 16.58 -11.46 13.11
CA ALA A 283 16.93 -11.82 11.74
C ALA A 283 16.29 -13.18 11.38
N ILE A 284 15.05 -13.17 10.92
CA ILE A 284 14.28 -14.35 10.54
C ILE A 284 14.34 -14.49 9.03
N GLU A 285 14.63 -15.69 8.55
CA GLU A 285 14.53 -16.04 7.14
C GLU A 285 13.06 -16.18 6.74
N VAL A 286 12.60 -15.34 5.84
CA VAL A 286 11.18 -15.30 5.44
C VAL A 286 10.97 -16.15 4.19
N PRO A 287 9.97 -17.07 4.18
CA PRO A 287 9.61 -17.82 3.00
C PRO A 287 9.30 -16.91 1.80
N SER A 288 9.82 -17.27 0.63
CA SER A 288 9.66 -16.44 -0.56
C SER A 288 8.20 -16.32 -1.00
N ALA A 289 7.38 -17.32 -0.70
CA ALA A 289 5.94 -17.29 -0.95
C ALA A 289 5.24 -16.18 -0.14
N MET A 290 5.65 -15.96 1.12
CA MET A 290 5.11 -14.86 1.94
C MET A 290 5.48 -13.52 1.37
N ILE A 291 6.76 -13.33 0.99
CA ILE A 291 7.22 -12.07 0.38
C ILE A 291 6.40 -11.77 -0.87
N ARG A 292 6.21 -12.75 -1.76
CA ARG A 292 5.38 -12.58 -2.98
C ARG A 292 3.92 -12.23 -2.67
N SER A 293 3.34 -12.77 -1.61
CA SER A 293 1.98 -12.43 -1.20
C SER A 293 1.88 -10.96 -0.77
N PHE A 294 2.84 -10.48 0.02
CA PHE A 294 2.90 -9.06 0.42
C PHE A 294 3.23 -8.14 -0.76
N GLU A 295 4.14 -8.53 -1.66
CA GLU A 295 4.38 -7.79 -2.92
C GLU A 295 3.08 -7.62 -3.71
N THR A 296 2.29 -8.68 -3.83
CA THR A 296 1.01 -8.63 -4.55
C THR A 296 0.01 -7.71 -3.86
N LEU A 297 -0.11 -7.80 -2.53
CA LEU A 297 -0.96 -6.91 -1.73
C LEU A 297 -0.58 -5.44 -1.92
N LEU A 298 0.72 -5.12 -1.85
CA LEU A 298 1.21 -3.75 -2.03
C LEU A 298 0.97 -3.22 -3.46
N VAL A 299 1.14 -4.06 -4.48
CA VAL A 299 0.82 -3.74 -5.88
C VAL A 299 -0.67 -3.46 -6.05
N ASP A 300 -1.53 -4.30 -5.48
CA ASP A 300 -2.99 -4.14 -5.60
C ASP A 300 -3.47 -2.88 -4.87
N ASN A 301 -2.92 -2.57 -3.70
CA ASN A 301 -3.20 -1.34 -2.98
C ASN A 301 -2.75 -0.10 -3.79
N ALA A 302 -1.56 -0.13 -4.40
CA ALA A 302 -1.09 0.96 -5.26
C ALA A 302 -1.99 1.13 -6.48
N ARG A 303 -2.40 0.03 -7.11
CA ARG A 303 -3.33 0.04 -8.25
C ARG A 303 -4.67 0.67 -7.88
N GLN A 304 -5.23 0.32 -6.73
CA GLN A 304 -6.50 0.90 -6.26
C GLN A 304 -6.38 2.41 -6.02
N ARG A 305 -5.29 2.87 -5.40
CA ARG A 305 -5.02 4.30 -5.17
C ARG A 305 -4.88 5.10 -6.48
N MET A 306 -4.48 4.44 -7.57
CA MET A 306 -4.37 5.03 -8.91
C MET A 306 -5.64 4.87 -9.76
N GLY A 307 -6.80 4.59 -9.14
CA GLY A 307 -8.08 4.47 -9.85
C GLY A 307 -8.30 3.12 -10.54
N GLY A 308 -7.66 2.05 -10.03
CA GLY A 308 -7.88 0.67 -10.48
C GLY A 308 -6.95 0.20 -11.61
N SER A 309 -6.14 1.09 -12.19
CA SER A 309 -5.17 0.73 -13.23
C SER A 309 -3.92 1.59 -13.14
N PHE A 310 -2.77 1.02 -13.54
CA PHE A 310 -1.54 1.79 -13.64
C PHE A 310 -1.50 2.67 -14.91
N PRO A 311 -0.83 3.84 -14.88
CA PRO A 311 -0.64 4.70 -16.04
C PRO A 311 0.10 3.97 -17.18
N ARG A 312 -0.10 4.45 -18.42
CA ARG A 312 0.66 3.92 -19.59
C ARG A 312 2.16 4.14 -19.37
N GLY A 313 2.94 3.07 -19.59
CA GLY A 313 4.40 3.09 -19.41
C GLY A 313 4.86 2.74 -17.99
N PHE A 314 3.96 2.51 -17.03
CA PHE A 314 4.32 2.03 -15.70
C PHE A 314 4.88 0.59 -15.76
N SER A 315 6.05 0.38 -15.16
CA SER A 315 6.67 -0.95 -15.06
C SER A 315 6.33 -1.58 -13.72
N GLU A 316 5.35 -2.48 -13.70
CA GLU A 316 4.99 -3.24 -12.49
C GLU A 316 6.18 -4.06 -11.96
N GLU A 317 7.04 -4.58 -12.85
CA GLU A 317 8.23 -5.34 -12.44
C GLU A 317 9.26 -4.46 -11.72
N ALA A 318 9.48 -3.22 -12.20
CA ALA A 318 10.35 -2.27 -11.53
C ALA A 318 9.78 -1.88 -10.16
N PHE A 319 8.47 -1.63 -10.10
CA PHE A 319 7.78 -1.31 -8.86
C PHE A 319 7.83 -2.46 -7.85
N ARG A 320 7.63 -3.71 -8.28
CA ARG A 320 7.79 -4.90 -7.42
C ARG A 320 9.19 -4.99 -6.80
N ARG A 321 10.23 -4.67 -7.57
CA ARG A 321 11.61 -4.63 -7.05
C ARG A 321 11.80 -3.53 -6.00
N GLU A 322 11.19 -2.38 -6.22
CA GLU A 322 11.25 -1.25 -5.29
C GLU A 322 10.55 -1.55 -3.96
N ILE A 323 9.35 -2.15 -4.00
CA ILE A 323 8.55 -2.43 -2.80
C ILE A 323 8.97 -3.72 -2.07
N ARG A 324 9.82 -4.56 -2.68
CA ARG A 324 10.25 -5.84 -2.09
C ARG A 324 10.80 -5.74 -0.67
N PRO A 325 11.66 -4.75 -0.31
CA PRO A 325 12.11 -4.58 1.07
C PRO A 325 10.96 -4.34 2.06
N SER A 326 9.95 -3.57 1.66
CA SER A 326 8.75 -3.33 2.48
C SER A 326 7.90 -4.60 2.62
N ALA A 327 7.74 -5.37 1.55
CA ALA A 327 7.05 -6.66 1.57
C ALA A 327 7.76 -7.66 2.50
N GLU A 328 9.09 -7.71 2.46
CA GLU A 328 9.89 -8.56 3.33
C GLU A 328 9.77 -8.16 4.80
N LEU A 329 9.80 -6.85 5.09
CA LEU A 329 9.58 -6.32 6.44
C LEU A 329 8.20 -6.74 6.97
N GLN A 330 7.14 -6.53 6.20
CA GLN A 330 5.78 -6.89 6.59
C GLN A 330 5.61 -8.40 6.82
N ALA A 331 6.19 -9.22 5.94
CA ALA A 331 6.16 -10.67 6.08
C ALA A 331 6.93 -11.14 7.32
N ARG A 332 8.09 -10.56 7.62
CA ARG A 332 8.88 -10.85 8.83
C ARG A 332 8.13 -10.42 10.09
N TRP A 333 7.54 -9.24 10.07
CA TRP A 333 6.71 -8.75 11.17
C TRP A 333 5.49 -9.65 11.42
N MET A 334 4.83 -10.15 10.37
CA MET A 334 3.72 -11.09 10.52
C MET A 334 4.14 -12.37 11.25
N LEU A 335 5.31 -12.95 10.92
CA LEU A 335 5.86 -14.10 11.61
C LEU A 335 6.13 -13.81 13.09
N ILE A 336 6.71 -12.65 13.38
CA ILE A 336 6.98 -12.20 14.75
C ILE A 336 5.68 -12.05 15.53
N ARG A 337 4.65 -11.43 14.94
CA ARG A 337 3.32 -11.28 15.56
C ARG A 337 2.70 -12.62 15.95
N TYR A 338 2.72 -13.58 15.03
CA TYR A 338 2.18 -14.91 15.34
C TYR A 338 2.97 -15.61 16.44
N LYS A 339 4.29 -15.44 16.46
CA LYS A 339 5.12 -15.99 17.55
C LYS A 339 4.80 -15.34 18.89
N LEU A 340 4.61 -14.02 18.93
CA LEU A 340 4.19 -13.30 20.13
C LEU A 340 2.80 -13.74 20.59
N ALA A 341 1.85 -13.91 19.67
CA ALA A 341 0.53 -14.42 19.98
C ALA A 341 0.57 -15.83 20.60
N GLU A 342 1.42 -16.70 20.05
CA GLU A 342 1.64 -18.05 20.58
C GLU A 342 2.26 -18.00 22.00
N MET A 343 3.32 -17.21 22.18
CA MET A 343 4.02 -17.06 23.47
C MET A 343 3.11 -16.53 24.59
N HIS A 344 2.18 -15.65 24.25
CA HIS A 344 1.25 -15.03 25.21
C HIS A 344 -0.13 -15.69 25.21
N ASN A 345 -0.31 -16.82 24.51
CA ASN A 345 -1.60 -17.52 24.40
C ASN A 345 -2.76 -16.62 23.97
N LEU A 346 -2.48 -15.64 23.09
CA LEU A 346 -3.50 -14.73 22.59
C LEU A 346 -4.41 -15.46 21.61
N LYS A 347 -5.69 -15.37 21.85
CA LYS A 347 -6.75 -15.89 20.99
C LYS A 347 -7.78 -14.80 20.75
N VAL A 348 -8.47 -14.91 19.63
CA VAL A 348 -9.61 -14.07 19.32
C VAL A 348 -10.86 -14.90 19.49
N GLU A 349 -11.68 -14.50 20.44
CA GLU A 349 -12.95 -15.14 20.74
C GLU A 349 -14.11 -14.39 20.03
N GLU A 350 -15.29 -14.97 19.99
CA GLU A 350 -16.45 -14.31 19.35
C GLU A 350 -16.84 -13.00 20.03
N ASP A 351 -16.62 -12.89 21.34
CA ASP A 351 -16.85 -11.67 22.10
C ASP A 351 -15.92 -10.53 21.67
N ASP A 352 -14.68 -10.82 21.28
CA ASP A 352 -13.77 -9.82 20.71
C ASP A 352 -14.26 -9.27 19.37
N ILE A 353 -14.77 -10.15 18.50
CA ILE A 353 -15.34 -9.76 17.20
C ILE A 353 -16.58 -8.89 17.42
N ARG A 354 -17.41 -9.25 18.38
CA ARG A 354 -18.61 -8.47 18.76
C ARG A 354 -18.23 -7.09 19.27
N ALA A 355 -17.24 -7.01 20.17
CA ALA A 355 -16.77 -5.75 20.74
C ALA A 355 -16.19 -4.83 19.66
N GLU A 356 -15.43 -5.40 18.72
CA GLU A 356 -14.87 -4.64 17.58
C GLU A 356 -15.98 -4.13 16.65
N ALA A 357 -16.99 -4.96 16.36
CA ALA A 357 -18.15 -4.53 15.56
C ALA A 357 -18.96 -3.43 16.26
N GLU A 358 -19.13 -3.50 17.59
CA GLU A 358 -19.84 -2.48 18.35
C GLU A 358 -19.09 -1.14 18.34
N LYS A 359 -17.76 -1.20 18.52
CA LYS A 359 -16.89 -0.04 18.47
C LYS A 359 -16.98 0.66 17.11
N GLU A 360 -16.76 -0.09 16.02
CA GLU A 360 -16.76 0.46 14.66
C GLU A 360 -18.16 0.96 14.23
N ALA A 361 -19.22 0.25 14.63
CA ALA A 361 -20.59 0.69 14.37
C ALA A 361 -20.87 2.05 15.04
N LYS A 362 -20.42 2.24 16.28
CA LYS A 362 -20.60 3.49 17.04
C LYS A 362 -19.77 4.63 16.45
N GLU A 363 -18.51 4.38 16.07
CA GLU A 363 -17.60 5.38 15.51
C GLU A 363 -18.06 5.87 14.12
N ASN A 364 -18.61 4.99 13.30
CA ASN A 364 -18.99 5.28 11.91
C ASN A 364 -20.51 5.43 11.69
N GLY A 365 -21.34 5.34 12.76
CA GLY A 365 -22.80 5.45 12.65
C GLY A 365 -23.44 4.32 11.85
N LEU A 366 -22.83 3.10 11.86
CA LEU A 366 -23.30 1.93 11.13
C LEU A 366 -24.26 1.07 11.97
N ASP A 367 -25.09 0.28 11.30
CA ASP A 367 -25.93 -0.71 12.01
C ASP A 367 -25.07 -1.85 12.56
N PHE A 368 -25.09 -2.02 13.88
CA PHE A 368 -24.31 -3.04 14.58
C PHE A 368 -24.62 -4.47 14.09
N ASN A 369 -25.91 -4.80 13.88
CA ASN A 369 -26.27 -6.18 13.53
C ASN A 369 -25.81 -6.53 12.12
N GLN A 370 -25.91 -5.58 11.17
CA GLN A 370 -25.42 -5.76 9.81
C GLN A 370 -23.90 -5.90 9.79
N LEU A 371 -23.18 -5.06 10.55
CA LEU A 371 -21.72 -5.13 10.64
C LEU A 371 -21.26 -6.44 11.28
N LEU A 372 -21.88 -6.85 12.39
CA LEU A 372 -21.57 -8.12 13.06
C LEU A 372 -21.81 -9.32 12.12
N GLN A 373 -22.91 -9.33 11.37
CA GLN A 373 -23.19 -10.37 10.40
C GLN A 373 -22.11 -10.42 9.31
N ALA A 374 -21.66 -9.27 8.82
CA ALA A 374 -20.58 -9.20 7.85
C ALA A 374 -19.26 -9.75 8.44
N TYR A 375 -18.93 -9.41 9.68
CA TYR A 375 -17.72 -9.87 10.38
C TYR A 375 -17.71 -11.37 10.66
N MET A 376 -18.89 -11.98 10.83
CA MET A 376 -19.03 -13.42 11.04
C MET A 376 -19.04 -14.23 9.74
N SER A 377 -19.08 -13.58 8.57
CA SER A 377 -19.03 -14.26 7.28
C SER A 377 -17.64 -14.84 6.99
N ASP A 378 -17.57 -16.02 6.37
CA ASP A 378 -16.30 -16.69 6.05
C ASP A 378 -15.32 -15.81 5.27
N GLN A 379 -15.83 -14.91 4.43
CA GLN A 379 -15.01 -14.03 3.60
C GLN A 379 -14.30 -12.91 4.38
N VAL A 380 -14.89 -12.43 5.47
CA VAL A 380 -14.40 -11.26 6.23
C VAL A 380 -13.80 -11.69 7.57
N ARG A 381 -14.26 -12.80 8.13
CA ARG A 381 -13.89 -13.27 9.46
C ARG A 381 -12.37 -13.39 9.67
N GLU A 382 -11.67 -14.00 8.74
CA GLU A 382 -10.20 -14.15 8.84
C GLU A 382 -9.49 -12.80 8.94
N TYR A 383 -9.93 -11.83 8.14
CA TYR A 383 -9.37 -10.47 8.17
C TYR A 383 -9.63 -9.78 9.51
N VAL A 384 -10.85 -9.89 10.04
CA VAL A 384 -11.23 -9.30 11.33
C VAL A 384 -10.45 -9.95 12.48
N VAL A 385 -10.33 -11.27 12.46
CA VAL A 385 -9.53 -12.02 13.44
C VAL A 385 -8.06 -11.59 13.41
N ASP A 386 -7.43 -11.45 12.22
CA ASP A 386 -6.04 -10.98 12.12
C ASP A 386 -5.90 -9.53 12.63
N ARG A 387 -6.86 -8.66 12.34
CA ARG A 387 -6.90 -7.28 12.83
C ARG A 387 -6.94 -7.21 14.35
N ILE A 388 -7.86 -7.96 14.97
CA ILE A 388 -8.00 -8.03 16.43
C ILE A 388 -6.75 -8.65 17.07
N LEU A 389 -6.24 -9.75 16.51
CA LEU A 389 -5.02 -10.40 17.01
C LEU A 389 -3.83 -9.44 16.96
N ARG A 390 -3.71 -8.67 15.89
CA ARG A 390 -2.69 -7.63 15.74
C ARG A 390 -2.76 -6.61 16.88
N GLN A 391 -3.96 -6.12 17.17
CA GLN A 391 -4.16 -5.17 18.26
C GLN A 391 -3.77 -5.78 19.62
N LYS A 392 -4.24 -6.99 19.91
CA LYS A 392 -3.88 -7.70 21.15
C LYS A 392 -2.36 -7.89 21.30
N VAL A 393 -1.65 -8.18 20.21
CA VAL A 393 -0.18 -8.29 20.24
C VAL A 393 0.47 -6.96 20.58
N TYR A 394 0.03 -5.87 19.95
CA TYR A 394 0.55 -4.55 20.26
C TYR A 394 0.26 -4.14 21.71
N ASP A 395 -0.92 -4.43 22.24
CA ASP A 395 -1.27 -4.12 23.62
C ASP A 395 -0.36 -4.87 24.61
N VAL A 396 -0.06 -6.14 24.34
CA VAL A 396 0.91 -6.92 25.12
C VAL A 396 2.31 -6.32 25.04
N ILE A 397 2.78 -5.94 23.84
CA ILE A 397 4.10 -5.31 23.69
C ILE A 397 4.14 -4.00 24.49
N LYS A 398 3.15 -3.11 24.30
CA LYS A 398 3.07 -1.82 25.00
C LYS A 398 3.05 -1.96 26.52
N SER A 399 2.46 -3.03 27.04
CA SER A 399 2.43 -3.30 28.48
C SER A 399 3.78 -3.73 29.07
N LYS A 400 4.71 -4.20 28.23
CA LYS A 400 6.01 -4.74 28.65
C LYS A 400 7.19 -3.84 28.36
N VAL A 401 7.06 -2.94 27.39
CA VAL A 401 8.12 -2.03 26.97
C VAL A 401 7.98 -0.66 27.61
N LYS A 402 9.05 0.13 27.61
CA LYS A 402 9.02 1.51 28.08
C LYS A 402 8.62 2.43 26.90
N ILE A 403 7.56 3.23 27.09
CA ILE A 403 7.13 4.22 26.11
C ILE A 403 7.30 5.61 26.74
N ASN A 404 8.20 6.41 26.18
CA ASN A 404 8.37 7.82 26.51
C ASN A 404 7.46 8.64 25.59
N THR A 405 7.02 9.80 26.07
CA THR A 405 6.25 10.75 25.25
C THR A 405 7.09 11.97 24.97
N GLU A 406 7.16 12.40 23.72
CA GLU A 406 7.80 13.63 23.28
C GLU A 406 6.73 14.51 22.59
N THR A 407 6.59 15.76 22.99
CA THR A 407 5.65 16.70 22.36
C THR A 407 6.35 17.43 21.22
N LYS A 408 5.73 17.42 20.04
CA LYS A 408 6.20 18.15 18.85
C LYS A 408 5.07 18.99 18.25
N PRO A 409 5.37 20.15 17.67
CA PRO A 409 4.40 20.86 16.83
C PRO A 409 4.06 20.01 15.61
N ILE A 410 2.85 20.20 15.08
CA ILE A 410 2.46 19.57 13.83
C ILE A 410 3.31 20.12 12.68
N SER A 411 3.68 19.24 11.74
CA SER A 411 4.34 19.67 10.52
C SER A 411 3.29 20.28 9.59
N ARG A 412 3.35 21.60 9.37
CA ARG A 412 2.43 22.29 8.48
C ARG A 412 2.52 21.71 7.07
N ARG A 413 1.42 21.16 6.55
CA ARG A 413 1.25 21.00 5.11
C ARG A 413 1.18 22.38 4.51
N ARG A 414 2.07 22.72 3.56
CA ARG A 414 1.92 23.92 2.76
C ARG A 414 0.61 23.83 1.99
N LEU A 415 -0.12 24.97 1.95
CA LEU A 415 -1.27 25.15 1.07
C LEU A 415 -0.90 24.75 -0.35
N ARG A 416 -1.51 23.68 -0.86
CA ARG A 416 -1.54 23.44 -2.31
C ARG A 416 -2.77 24.15 -2.84
N LEU A 417 -2.55 25.36 -3.31
CA LEU A 417 -3.57 26.13 -4.02
C LEU A 417 -3.66 25.55 -5.43
N GLN A 418 -4.57 24.58 -5.65
CA GLN A 418 -4.92 24.21 -7.01
C GLN A 418 -5.90 25.23 -7.57
N PRO A 419 -5.72 25.66 -8.87
CA PRO A 419 -6.61 26.60 -9.53
C PRO A 419 -8.00 26.02 -9.75
#